data_180a2105ea1082d710979e0a8c6dbd1d
#
_entry.id   180a2105ea1082d710979e0a8c6dbd1d
#
_cell.length_a   1.000
_cell.length_b   1.000
_cell.length_c   1.000
_cell.angle_alpha   90.00
_cell.angle_beta   90.00
_cell.angle_gamma   90.00
#
_symmetry.space_group_name_H-M   'P 1'
#
loop_
_entity.id
_entity.type
_entity.pdbx_description
1 polymer ?
#
loop_
_entity_poly.entity_id
_entity_poly.type
_entity_poly.pdbx_seq_one_letter_code
_entity_poly.pdbx_strand_id
1 'polypeptide(L)'
;MDKKILIVDDEPHIRTLIEQTLEELEDDGVSFLSADNGESALEIIKAEVPQVVFLDVMMPRMNGMEVCRRVKKDLQLDNVFIILLTAKGQELDRQKGQEVGADVYMTKPFDPETLLMKAREILMLD
;
A
#
# COMPACT_ATOMS: atom_id res chain seq x y z
N MET A 1 -0.84 -19.21 7.25
CA MET A 1 -1.18 -17.81 7.54
C MET A 1 -1.75 -17.15 6.30
N ASP A 2 -2.84 -16.44 6.48
CA ASP A 2 -3.46 -15.71 5.38
C ASP A 2 -2.58 -14.56 4.94
N LYS A 3 -2.33 -14.49 3.64
CA LYS A 3 -1.59 -13.38 3.05
C LYS A 3 -2.60 -12.41 2.46
N LYS A 4 -2.53 -11.15 2.90
CA LYS A 4 -3.48 -10.13 2.48
C LYS A 4 -2.74 -8.91 1.96
N ILE A 5 -3.24 -8.35 0.87
CA ILE A 5 -2.74 -7.11 0.31
C ILE A 5 -3.89 -6.10 0.29
N LEU A 6 -3.65 -4.93 0.85
CA LEU A 6 -4.61 -3.83 0.80
C LEU A 6 -4.16 -2.84 -0.26
N ILE A 7 -5.08 -2.46 -1.13
CA ILE A 7 -4.83 -1.50 -2.21
C ILE A 7 -5.67 -0.25 -1.91
N VAL A 8 -5.00 0.88 -1.73
CA VAL A 8 -5.64 2.13 -1.34
C VAL A 8 -5.35 3.22 -2.36
N ASP A 9 -6.38 3.67 -3.06
CA ASP A 9 -6.29 4.76 -4.02
C ASP A 9 -7.71 5.30 -4.22
N ASP A 10 -7.84 6.61 -4.35
CA ASP A 10 -9.17 7.20 -4.57
C ASP A 10 -9.64 7.06 -6.02
N GLU A 11 -8.76 6.66 -6.93
CA GLU A 11 -9.11 6.44 -8.33
C GLU A 11 -9.41 4.98 -8.59
N PRO A 12 -10.66 4.63 -8.96
CA PRO A 12 -11.04 3.21 -9.13
C PRO A 12 -10.21 2.48 -10.19
N HIS A 13 -9.83 3.18 -11.27
CA HIS A 13 -9.06 2.53 -12.33
C HIS A 13 -7.64 2.18 -11.88
N ILE A 14 -7.07 2.93 -10.96
CA ILE A 14 -5.75 2.62 -10.40
C ILE A 14 -5.85 1.39 -9.50
N ARG A 15 -6.88 1.35 -8.65
CA ARG A 15 -7.11 0.15 -7.81
C ARG A 15 -7.25 -1.09 -8.66
N THR A 16 -8.05 -1.00 -9.73
CA THR A 16 -8.26 -2.12 -10.64
C THR A 16 -6.95 -2.53 -11.32
N LEU A 17 -6.16 -1.56 -11.76
CA LEU A 17 -4.88 -1.84 -12.42
C LEU A 17 -3.92 -2.58 -11.50
N ILE A 18 -3.81 -2.13 -10.24
CA ILE A 18 -2.95 -2.78 -9.27
C ILE A 18 -3.44 -4.20 -8.98
N GLU A 19 -4.74 -4.36 -8.79
CA GLU A 19 -5.32 -5.66 -8.51
C GLU A 19 -5.10 -6.64 -9.67
N GLN A 20 -5.29 -6.18 -10.91
CA GLN A 20 -5.04 -6.99 -12.09
C GLN A 20 -3.56 -7.37 -12.21
N THR A 21 -2.68 -6.42 -11.89
CA THR A 21 -1.23 -6.67 -11.92
C THR A 21 -0.85 -7.78 -10.95
N LEU A 22 -1.51 -7.85 -9.80
CA LEU A 22 -1.20 -8.80 -8.74
C LEU A 22 -2.08 -10.04 -8.74
N GLU A 23 -2.98 -10.16 -9.72
CA GLU A 23 -4.00 -11.21 -9.75
C GLU A 23 -3.41 -12.62 -9.64
N GLU A 24 -2.27 -12.86 -10.26
CA GLU A 24 -1.64 -14.18 -10.22
C GLU A 24 -1.29 -14.62 -8.79
N LEU A 25 -1.16 -13.68 -7.86
CA LEU A 25 -0.86 -14.02 -6.47
C LEU A 25 -2.01 -14.72 -5.77
N GLU A 26 -3.21 -14.67 -6.32
CA GLU A 26 -4.34 -15.41 -5.77
C GLU A 26 -4.06 -16.91 -5.76
N ASP A 27 -3.33 -17.39 -6.75
CA ASP A 27 -2.94 -18.79 -6.83
C ASP A 27 -2.00 -19.18 -5.68
N ASP A 28 -1.34 -18.21 -5.09
CA ASP A 28 -0.44 -18.41 -3.95
C ASP A 28 -1.15 -18.16 -2.61
N GLY A 29 -2.47 -18.04 -2.64
CA GLY A 29 -3.27 -17.87 -1.43
C GLY A 29 -3.40 -16.44 -0.94
N VAL A 30 -3.12 -15.46 -1.79
CA VAL A 30 -3.20 -14.05 -1.42
C VAL A 30 -4.62 -13.53 -1.63
N SER A 31 -5.17 -12.85 -0.62
CA SER A 31 -6.46 -12.18 -0.68
C SER A 31 -6.25 -10.68 -0.85
N PHE A 32 -7.15 -10.03 -1.56
CA PHE A 32 -7.07 -8.59 -1.83
C PHE A 32 -8.17 -7.82 -1.11
N LEU A 33 -7.79 -6.71 -0.53
CA LEU A 33 -8.71 -5.76 0.11
C LEU A 33 -8.49 -4.42 -0.59
N SER A 34 -9.49 -3.57 -0.58
CA SER A 34 -9.35 -2.24 -1.19
C SER A 34 -10.05 -1.17 -0.38
N ALA A 35 -9.55 0.07 -0.52
CA ALA A 35 -10.14 1.24 0.12
C ALA A 35 -9.94 2.43 -0.82
N ASP A 36 -10.84 3.41 -0.73
CA ASP A 36 -10.78 4.59 -1.58
C ASP A 36 -10.45 5.87 -0.81
N ASN A 37 -10.15 5.74 0.46
CA ASN A 37 -9.78 6.89 1.29
C ASN A 37 -8.99 6.42 2.52
N GLY A 38 -8.34 7.38 3.18
CA GLY A 38 -7.46 7.05 4.30
C GLY A 38 -8.15 6.54 5.54
N GLU A 39 -9.35 7.05 5.83
CA GLU A 39 -10.10 6.59 7.01
C GLU A 39 -10.47 5.12 6.89
N SER A 40 -11.03 4.73 5.73
CA SER A 40 -11.38 3.33 5.47
C SER A 40 -10.14 2.44 5.47
N ALA A 41 -9.05 2.93 4.89
CA ALA A 41 -7.79 2.18 4.87
C ALA A 41 -7.31 1.89 6.30
N LEU A 42 -7.34 2.90 7.17
CA LEU A 42 -6.89 2.72 8.54
C LEU A 42 -7.75 1.70 9.29
N GLU A 43 -9.06 1.75 9.10
CA GLU A 43 -9.97 0.78 9.72
C GLU A 43 -9.68 -0.65 9.26
N ILE A 44 -9.45 -0.83 7.96
CA ILE A 44 -9.14 -2.15 7.40
C ILE A 44 -7.79 -2.65 7.93
N ILE A 45 -6.81 -1.77 8.02
CA ILE A 45 -5.48 -2.14 8.53
C ILE A 45 -5.58 -2.62 9.98
N LYS A 46 -6.36 -1.92 10.80
CA LYS A 46 -6.55 -2.33 12.19
C LYS A 46 -7.24 -3.68 12.31
N ALA A 47 -8.26 -3.91 11.47
CA ALA A 47 -9.07 -5.12 11.54
C ALA A 47 -8.38 -6.34 10.93
N GLU A 48 -7.74 -6.16 9.78
CA GLU A 48 -7.22 -7.26 8.97
C GLU A 48 -5.71 -7.44 9.07
N VAL A 49 -4.99 -6.42 9.47
CA VAL A 49 -3.51 -6.41 9.57
C VAL A 49 -2.86 -7.02 8.32
N PRO A 50 -3.07 -6.41 7.14
CA PRO A 50 -2.51 -6.97 5.90
C PRO A 50 -0.98 -6.92 5.90
N GLN A 51 -0.34 -7.87 5.23
CA GLN A 51 1.11 -7.91 5.15
C GLN A 51 1.66 -6.79 4.28
N VAL A 52 0.91 -6.39 3.23
CA VAL A 52 1.35 -5.36 2.30
C VAL A 52 0.22 -4.36 2.07
N VAL A 53 0.54 -3.08 2.08
CA VAL A 53 -0.40 -2.01 1.76
C VAL A 53 0.20 -1.15 0.65
N PHE A 54 -0.49 -1.07 -0.49
CA PHE A 54 -0.17 -0.09 -1.53
C PHE A 54 -1.03 1.13 -1.26
N LEU A 55 -0.41 2.25 -0.94
CA LEU A 55 -1.09 3.38 -0.34
C LEU A 55 -0.78 4.67 -1.09
N ASP A 56 -1.79 5.21 -1.77
CA ASP A 56 -1.68 6.48 -2.46
C ASP A 56 -1.48 7.61 -1.44
N VAL A 57 -0.62 8.57 -1.75
CA VAL A 57 -0.37 9.71 -0.87
C VAL A 57 -1.53 10.70 -0.91
N MET A 58 -2.01 11.03 -2.10
CA MET A 58 -3.04 12.08 -2.28
C MET A 58 -4.44 11.51 -2.31
N MET A 59 -5.13 11.57 -1.17
CA MET A 59 -6.49 11.07 -1.05
C MET A 59 -7.32 12.01 -0.16
N PRO A 60 -8.66 12.00 -0.33
CA PRO A 60 -9.53 12.77 0.55
C PRO A 60 -9.61 12.15 1.94
N ARG A 61 -10.08 12.95 2.90
CA ARG A 61 -10.34 12.62 4.31
C ARG A 61 -9.07 12.40 5.12
N MET A 62 -8.21 11.52 4.68
CA MET A 62 -6.93 11.29 5.36
C MET A 62 -5.96 10.83 4.29
N ASN A 63 -4.88 11.58 4.07
CA ASN A 63 -3.91 11.22 3.03
C ASN A 63 -3.05 10.04 3.46
N GLY A 64 -2.30 9.49 2.50
CA GLY A 64 -1.49 8.29 2.75
C GLY A 64 -0.38 8.50 3.76
N MET A 65 0.17 9.71 3.83
CA MET A 65 1.21 10.01 4.83
C MET A 65 0.66 9.88 6.24
N GLU A 66 -0.55 10.39 6.46
CA GLU A 66 -1.18 10.32 7.78
C GLU A 66 -1.52 8.88 8.16
N VAL A 67 -2.03 8.10 7.19
CA VAL A 67 -2.32 6.68 7.43
C VAL A 67 -1.04 5.95 7.84
N CYS A 68 0.04 6.18 7.09
CA CYS A 68 1.33 5.54 7.36
C CYS A 68 1.84 5.91 8.75
N ARG A 69 1.79 7.19 9.11
CA ARG A 69 2.23 7.65 10.42
C ARG A 69 1.44 6.96 11.54
N ARG A 70 0.12 6.88 11.38
CA ARG A 70 -0.72 6.25 12.41
C ARG A 70 -0.42 4.77 12.55
N VAL A 71 -0.22 4.08 11.44
CA VAL A 71 0.08 2.64 11.46
C VAL A 71 1.45 2.37 12.08
N LYS A 72 2.46 3.11 11.65
CA LYS A 72 3.84 2.86 12.06
C LYS A 72 4.21 3.47 13.41
N LYS A 73 3.74 4.69 13.66
CA LYS A 73 4.15 5.42 14.87
C LYS A 73 3.16 5.25 16.01
N ASP A 74 1.86 5.42 15.73
CA ASP A 74 0.85 5.35 16.80
C ASP A 74 0.48 3.91 17.16
N LEU A 75 0.18 3.09 16.16
CA LEU A 75 -0.22 1.70 16.37
C LEU A 75 0.95 0.74 16.42
N GLN A 76 2.12 1.17 15.96
CA GLN A 76 3.35 0.38 15.95
C GLN A 76 3.18 -0.99 15.28
N LEU A 77 2.45 -1.02 14.16
CA LEU A 77 2.23 -2.25 13.40
C LEU A 77 3.40 -2.47 12.44
N ASP A 78 4.53 -2.89 12.97
CA ASP A 78 5.77 -3.04 12.22
C ASP A 78 5.72 -4.14 11.16
N ASN A 79 4.80 -5.09 11.32
CA ASN A 79 4.65 -6.20 10.38
C ASN A 79 3.77 -5.86 9.17
N VAL A 80 3.21 -4.65 9.14
CA VAL A 80 2.48 -4.15 7.96
C VAL A 80 3.47 -3.40 7.09
N PHE A 81 3.77 -3.95 5.92
CA PHE A 81 4.72 -3.34 4.99
C PHE A 81 4.00 -2.31 4.11
N ILE A 82 4.38 -1.05 4.22
CA ILE A 82 3.70 0.04 3.51
C ILE A 82 4.53 0.54 2.34
N ILE A 83 3.93 0.50 1.16
CA ILE A 83 4.48 1.07 -0.07
C ILE A 83 3.66 2.31 -0.39
N LEU A 84 4.28 3.48 -0.28
CA LEU A 84 3.61 4.73 -0.65
C LEU A 84 3.74 4.95 -2.15
N LEU A 85 2.62 5.29 -2.78
CA LEU A 85 2.54 5.59 -4.20
C LEU A 85 2.35 7.09 -4.36
N THR A 86 3.25 7.73 -5.08
CA THR A 86 3.24 9.18 -5.22
C THR A 86 3.32 9.58 -6.69
N ALA A 87 2.80 10.76 -7.02
CA ALA A 87 2.89 11.29 -8.37
C ALA A 87 4.33 11.69 -8.69
N LYS A 88 4.71 11.51 -9.95
CA LYS A 88 6.03 11.88 -10.43
C LYS A 88 6.30 13.35 -10.16
N GLY A 89 7.47 13.66 -9.63
CA GLY A 89 7.88 15.02 -9.36
C GLY A 89 7.63 15.51 -7.94
N GLN A 90 7.04 14.71 -7.08
CA GLN A 90 6.76 15.09 -5.70
C GLN A 90 7.87 14.62 -4.77
N GLU A 91 9.05 15.17 -4.92
CA GLU A 91 10.22 14.76 -4.13
C GLU A 91 10.08 15.05 -2.64
N LEU A 92 9.36 16.12 -2.30
CA LEU A 92 9.13 16.46 -0.89
C LEU A 92 8.37 15.34 -0.17
N ASP A 93 7.51 14.64 -0.89
CA ASP A 93 6.74 13.54 -0.31
C ASP A 93 7.63 12.34 0.06
N ARG A 94 8.70 12.13 -0.68
CA ARG A 94 9.64 11.04 -0.37
C ARG A 94 10.29 11.24 1.00
N GLN A 95 10.73 12.45 1.29
CA GLN A 95 11.33 12.77 2.57
C GLN A 95 10.32 12.58 3.70
N LYS A 96 9.09 13.08 3.51
CA LYS A 96 8.02 12.90 4.50
C LYS A 96 7.65 11.43 4.68
N GLY A 97 7.69 10.66 3.60
CA GLY A 97 7.43 9.22 3.66
C GLY A 97 8.41 8.52 4.57
N GLN A 98 9.68 8.89 4.50
CA GLN A 98 10.69 8.33 5.39
C GLN A 98 10.43 8.72 6.84
N GLU A 99 10.03 9.96 7.07
CA GLU A 99 9.72 10.46 8.41
C GLU A 99 8.56 9.72 9.05
N VAL A 100 7.54 9.35 8.27
CA VAL A 100 6.37 8.64 8.80
C VAL A 100 6.56 7.12 8.84
N GLY A 101 7.70 6.63 8.36
CA GLY A 101 8.06 5.24 8.50
C GLY A 101 7.65 4.32 7.35
N ALA A 102 7.40 4.87 6.16
CA ALA A 102 7.08 4.05 5.00
C ALA A 102 8.26 3.13 4.67
N ASP A 103 7.94 1.90 4.28
CA ASP A 103 8.98 0.91 3.98
C ASP A 103 9.55 1.08 2.57
N VAL A 104 8.69 1.42 1.61
CA VAL A 104 9.08 1.62 0.22
C VAL A 104 8.30 2.79 -0.36
N TYR A 105 8.89 3.44 -1.35
CA TYR A 105 8.33 4.58 -2.03
C TYR A 105 8.37 4.31 -3.54
N MET A 106 7.23 4.40 -4.20
CA MET A 106 7.15 4.20 -5.65
C MET A 106 6.41 5.36 -6.29
N THR A 107 6.83 5.72 -7.50
CA THR A 107 6.17 6.81 -8.24
C THR A 107 5.15 6.26 -9.22
N LYS A 108 4.09 7.02 -9.45
CA LYS A 108 3.11 6.74 -10.49
C LYS A 108 3.47 7.57 -11.73
N PRO A 109 3.39 7.04 -12.92
CA PRO A 109 3.03 5.65 -13.24
C PRO A 109 4.12 4.67 -12.81
N PHE A 110 3.69 3.51 -12.31
CA PHE A 110 4.62 2.47 -11.87
C PHE A 110 4.76 1.41 -12.96
N ASP A 111 5.88 0.68 -12.90
CA ASP A 111 6.08 -0.47 -13.77
C ASP A 111 5.37 -1.68 -13.15
N PRO A 112 4.40 -2.30 -13.86
CA PRO A 112 3.65 -3.43 -13.29
C PRO A 112 4.54 -4.58 -12.84
N GLU A 113 5.59 -4.90 -13.60
CA GLU A 113 6.49 -5.98 -13.24
C GLU A 113 7.25 -5.69 -11.94
N THR A 114 7.70 -4.45 -11.79
CA THR A 114 8.39 -4.03 -10.56
C THR A 114 7.47 -4.15 -9.35
N LEU A 115 6.21 -3.74 -9.52
CA LEU A 115 5.23 -3.80 -8.44
C LEU A 115 4.95 -5.24 -8.05
N LEU A 116 4.78 -6.12 -9.02
CA LEU A 116 4.53 -7.54 -8.77
C LEU A 116 5.72 -8.20 -8.07
N MET A 117 6.94 -7.93 -8.56
CA MET A 117 8.14 -8.50 -7.96
C MET A 117 8.32 -8.05 -6.53
N LYS A 118 8.00 -6.79 -6.25
CA LYS A 118 8.11 -6.27 -4.89
C LYS A 118 7.13 -6.96 -3.95
N ALA A 119 5.89 -7.18 -4.41
CA ALA A 119 4.89 -7.88 -3.61
C ALA A 119 5.33 -9.32 -3.31
N ARG A 120 5.84 -10.02 -4.32
CA ARG A 120 6.34 -11.38 -4.14
C ARG A 120 7.47 -11.45 -3.12
N GLU A 121 8.39 -10.50 -3.22
CA GLU A 121 9.54 -10.42 -2.32
C GLU A 121 9.08 -10.22 -0.87
N ILE A 122 8.19 -9.28 -0.65
CA ILE A 122 7.70 -8.98 0.70
C ILE A 122 6.94 -10.17 1.29
N LEU A 123 6.13 -10.83 0.47
CA LEU A 123 5.34 -11.97 0.91
C LEU A 123 6.15 -13.27 0.91
N MET A 124 7.41 -13.21 0.53
CA MET A 124 8.32 -14.35 0.44
C MET A 124 7.79 -15.46 -0.47
N LEU A 125 7.28 -15.04 -1.62
CA LEU A 125 6.80 -15.96 -2.66
C LEU A 125 7.87 -16.13 -3.74
N ASP A 126 7.96 -17.33 -4.26
CA ASP A 126 8.93 -17.64 -5.33
C ASP A 126 8.51 -17.13 -6.71
#